data_31aeb3b0aa11ba9a40a3af3159c643fa
#
_entry.id   31aeb3b0aa11ba9a40a3af3159c643fa
#
_cell.length_a   1.000
_cell.length_b   1.000
_cell.length_c   1.000
_cell.angle_alpha   90.00
_cell.angle_beta   90.00
_cell.angle_gamma   90.00
#
_symmetry.space_group_name_H-M   'P 1'
#
loop_
_entity.id
_entity.type
_entity.pdbx_description
1 polymer ?
#
loop_
_entity_poly.entity_id
_entity_poly.type
_entity_poly.pdbx_seq_one_letter_code
_entity_poly.pdbx_strand_id
1 'polypeptide(L)'
;MAVSTVIKHFTDGTIELADGTGTPVTLTVPFSQGDFSLSGVQESQKSVSVYQSRGTLHSLRLGEKTFVTGSFSAMLADVSDSSAGNLLDFIRKTNAYSANESTLSSGDVYAIKITLTIAGSSLGDSADHTIVLDDCVTTADVSEGEPNSISISFTSYADPVMT
;
A
#
# COMPACT_ATOMS: atom_id res chain seq x y z
N MET A 1 -7.71 -10.55 -28.51
CA MET A 1 -7.07 -9.52 -27.65
C MET A 1 -5.61 -9.91 -27.50
N ALA A 2 -4.67 -9.02 -27.81
CA ALA A 2 -3.24 -9.32 -27.64
C ALA A 2 -2.85 -9.13 -26.16
N VAL A 3 -2.04 -10.04 -25.63
CA VAL A 3 -1.49 -9.94 -24.27
C VAL A 3 -0.29 -9.01 -24.32
N SER A 4 -0.20 -8.08 -23.36
CA SER A 4 0.99 -7.23 -23.22
C SER A 4 2.23 -8.07 -22.95
N THR A 5 3.32 -7.80 -23.65
CA THR A 5 4.62 -8.45 -23.47
C THR A 5 5.62 -7.57 -22.71
N VAL A 6 5.19 -6.37 -22.29
CA VAL A 6 6.04 -5.44 -21.52
C VAL A 6 6.10 -5.88 -20.07
N ILE A 7 7.31 -6.16 -19.59
CA ILE A 7 7.58 -6.54 -18.20
C ILE A 7 7.72 -5.27 -17.39
N LYS A 8 6.96 -5.17 -16.29
CA LYS A 8 7.02 -4.04 -15.37
C LYS A 8 7.99 -4.32 -14.21
N HIS A 9 8.76 -3.32 -13.84
CA HIS A 9 9.66 -3.38 -12.68
C HIS A 9 9.18 -2.37 -11.64
N PHE A 10 8.82 -2.85 -10.45
CA PHE A 10 8.38 -1.98 -9.35
C PHE A 10 9.50 -1.10 -8.81
N THR A 11 10.76 -1.49 -9.02
CA THR A 11 11.94 -0.70 -8.64
C THR A 11 12.09 0.61 -9.41
N ASP A 12 11.45 0.71 -10.57
CA ASP A 12 11.46 1.92 -11.41
C ASP A 12 10.28 2.86 -11.07
N GLY A 13 9.63 2.62 -9.96
CA GLY A 13 8.47 3.38 -9.51
C GLY A 13 8.73 4.23 -8.28
N THR A 14 7.70 4.96 -7.88
CA THR A 14 7.67 5.76 -6.65
C THR A 14 6.48 5.37 -5.81
N ILE A 15 6.65 5.44 -4.48
CA ILE A 15 5.58 5.24 -3.51
C ILE A 15 5.20 6.61 -2.96
N GLU A 16 3.94 6.98 -3.08
CA GLU A 16 3.37 8.19 -2.50
C GLU A 16 2.32 7.81 -1.45
N LEU A 17 2.38 8.46 -0.31
CA LEU A 17 1.38 8.39 0.75
C LEU A 17 0.54 9.65 0.72
N ALA A 18 -0.76 9.54 0.93
CA ALA A 18 -1.66 10.68 1.03
C ALA A 18 -2.65 10.48 2.19
N ASP A 19 -3.05 11.57 2.82
CA ASP A 19 -4.07 11.58 3.86
C ASP A 19 -5.49 11.77 3.28
N GLY A 20 -6.50 11.79 4.15
CA GLY A 20 -7.92 11.93 3.78
C GLY A 20 -8.44 13.36 3.71
N THR A 21 -7.60 14.39 3.82
CA THR A 21 -8.07 15.79 3.74
C THR A 21 -8.61 16.13 2.36
N GLY A 22 -9.49 17.13 2.28
CA GLY A 22 -10.05 17.59 1.00
C GLY A 22 -9.02 18.12 0.00
N THR A 23 -7.86 18.55 0.50
CA THR A 23 -6.63 18.79 -0.27
C THR A 23 -5.56 17.89 0.35
N PRO A 24 -5.36 16.67 -0.19
CA PRO A 24 -4.52 15.69 0.47
C PRO A 24 -3.09 16.18 0.71
N VAL A 25 -2.62 15.97 1.93
CA VAL A 25 -1.20 16.12 2.24
C VAL A 25 -0.49 14.88 1.76
N THR A 26 0.50 15.05 0.89
CA THR A 26 1.23 13.93 0.28
C THR A 26 2.66 13.85 0.77
N LEU A 27 3.18 12.63 0.83
CA LEU A 27 4.58 12.33 1.10
C LEU A 27 5.08 11.28 0.12
N THR A 28 6.03 11.64 -0.73
CA THR A 28 6.77 10.63 -1.51
C THR A 28 7.76 9.92 -0.58
N VAL A 29 7.70 8.61 -0.53
CA VAL A 29 8.57 7.81 0.34
C VAL A 29 10.03 7.96 -0.09
N PRO A 30 10.88 8.58 0.73
CA PRO A 30 12.29 8.74 0.41
C PRO A 30 13.03 7.41 0.63
N PHE A 31 14.05 7.15 -0.18
CA PHE A 31 14.95 6.00 -0.01
C PHE A 31 14.24 4.64 0.12
N SER A 32 13.14 4.46 -0.63
CA SER A 32 12.48 3.15 -0.75
C SER A 32 13.46 2.09 -1.23
N GLN A 33 13.40 0.89 -0.65
CA GLN A 33 14.32 -0.20 -0.98
C GLN A 33 13.89 -1.01 -2.20
N GLY A 34 12.76 -0.67 -2.84
CA GLY A 34 12.26 -1.38 -4.02
C GLY A 34 11.74 -2.80 -3.71
N ASP A 35 11.32 -3.04 -2.48
CA ASP A 35 10.79 -4.30 -1.97
C ASP A 35 9.26 -4.30 -1.80
N PHE A 36 8.57 -3.38 -2.48
CA PHE A 36 7.12 -3.26 -2.42
C PHE A 36 6.44 -4.59 -2.80
N SER A 37 5.59 -5.07 -1.92
CA SER A 37 4.87 -6.32 -2.10
C SER A 37 3.38 -6.16 -1.85
N LEU A 38 2.57 -6.90 -2.61
CA LEU A 38 1.11 -6.98 -2.44
C LEU A 38 0.67 -8.43 -2.43
N SER A 39 -0.30 -8.72 -1.60
CA SER A 39 -0.97 -10.02 -1.52
C SER A 39 -2.48 -9.82 -1.49
N GLY A 40 -3.22 -10.70 -2.13
CA GLY A 40 -4.68 -10.63 -2.16
C GLY A 40 -5.25 -9.58 -3.11
N VAL A 41 -4.52 -9.20 -4.17
CA VAL A 41 -4.91 -8.14 -5.13
C VAL A 41 -6.06 -8.52 -6.07
N GLN A 42 -6.61 -9.72 -5.94
CA GLN A 42 -7.77 -10.11 -6.72
C GLN A 42 -8.99 -9.32 -6.27
N GLU A 43 -9.58 -8.56 -7.19
CA GLU A 43 -10.78 -7.78 -6.92
C GLU A 43 -11.90 -8.66 -6.36
N SER A 44 -12.59 -8.16 -5.33
CA SER A 44 -13.68 -8.88 -4.65
C SER A 44 -13.31 -10.28 -4.14
N GLN A 45 -12.04 -10.48 -3.80
CA GLN A 45 -11.58 -11.76 -3.27
C GLN A 45 -12.36 -12.13 -2.00
N LYS A 46 -12.95 -13.32 -2.01
CA LYS A 46 -13.66 -13.89 -0.87
C LYS A 46 -13.06 -15.23 -0.52
N SER A 47 -13.07 -15.56 0.76
CA SER A 47 -12.74 -16.91 1.20
C SER A 47 -13.72 -17.91 0.57
N VAL A 48 -13.25 -19.12 0.29
CA VAL A 48 -14.08 -20.18 -0.28
C VAL A 48 -14.21 -21.30 0.75
N SER A 49 -15.44 -21.57 1.18
CA SER A 49 -15.75 -22.71 2.03
C SER A 49 -16.11 -23.92 1.14
N VAL A 50 -15.39 -25.00 1.34
CA VAL A 50 -15.57 -26.25 0.58
C VAL A 50 -16.34 -27.24 1.44
N TYR A 51 -17.47 -27.73 0.95
CA TYR A 51 -18.25 -28.74 1.60
C TYR A 51 -18.12 -30.07 0.82
N GLN A 52 -17.68 -31.11 1.50
CA GLN A 52 -17.47 -32.42 0.92
C GLN A 52 -18.39 -33.46 1.58
N SER A 53 -18.81 -34.44 0.79
CA SER A 53 -19.48 -35.66 1.27
C SER A 53 -18.65 -36.87 0.88
N ARG A 54 -18.13 -37.62 1.87
CA ARG A 54 -17.28 -38.81 1.67
C ARG A 54 -16.11 -38.55 0.68
N GLY A 55 -15.43 -37.38 0.79
CA GLY A 55 -14.32 -37.05 -0.07
C GLY A 55 -14.70 -36.48 -1.45
N THR A 56 -15.99 -36.44 -1.78
CA THR A 56 -16.47 -35.84 -3.03
C THR A 56 -16.94 -34.41 -2.79
N LEU A 57 -16.59 -33.50 -3.68
CA LEU A 57 -17.04 -32.11 -3.62
C LEU A 57 -18.57 -32.06 -3.75
N HIS A 58 -19.23 -31.53 -2.73
CA HIS A 58 -20.68 -31.34 -2.72
C HIS A 58 -21.08 -29.92 -3.09
N SER A 59 -20.45 -28.90 -2.47
CA SER A 59 -20.71 -27.51 -2.78
C SER A 59 -19.54 -26.60 -2.40
N LEU A 60 -19.47 -25.46 -3.09
CA LEU A 60 -18.60 -24.34 -2.77
C LEU A 60 -19.47 -23.15 -2.35
N ARG A 61 -19.09 -22.46 -1.30
CA ARG A 61 -19.73 -21.22 -0.87
C ARG A 61 -18.69 -20.14 -0.69
N LEU A 62 -19.05 -18.91 -1.09
CA LEU A 62 -18.25 -17.75 -0.81
C LEU A 62 -18.44 -17.33 0.66
N GLY A 63 -17.34 -17.12 1.35
CA GLY A 63 -17.30 -16.58 2.70
C GLY A 63 -17.09 -15.06 2.73
N GLU A 64 -16.40 -14.59 3.75
CA GLU A 64 -16.10 -13.18 3.94
C GLU A 64 -15.05 -12.68 2.94
N LYS A 65 -15.10 -11.37 2.65
CA LYS A 65 -14.10 -10.69 1.83
C LYS A 65 -12.73 -10.73 2.53
N THR A 66 -11.69 -11.06 1.77
CA THR A 66 -10.30 -10.91 2.20
C THR A 66 -9.76 -9.57 1.71
N PHE A 67 -9.02 -8.89 2.56
CA PHE A 67 -8.46 -7.59 2.24
C PHE A 67 -7.07 -7.72 1.64
N VAL A 68 -6.67 -6.72 0.85
CA VAL A 68 -5.32 -6.63 0.30
C VAL A 68 -4.35 -6.27 1.42
N THR A 69 -3.26 -7.01 1.49
CA THR A 69 -2.15 -6.71 2.40
C THR A 69 -0.88 -6.46 1.61
N GLY A 70 0.01 -5.69 2.16
CA GLY A 70 1.28 -5.43 1.53
C GLY A 70 2.32 -4.87 2.49
N SER A 71 3.52 -4.71 1.99
CA SER A 71 4.62 -4.12 2.72
C SER A 71 5.62 -3.45 1.80
N PHE A 72 6.37 -2.52 2.35
CA PHE A 72 7.55 -1.94 1.74
C PHE A 72 8.52 -1.47 2.82
N SER A 73 9.78 -1.28 2.45
CA SER A 73 10.80 -0.76 3.35
C SER A 73 11.46 0.47 2.78
N ALA A 74 11.92 1.33 3.68
CA ALA A 74 12.71 2.51 3.36
C ALA A 74 13.87 2.66 4.33
N MET A 75 14.90 3.39 3.94
CA MET A 75 15.96 3.77 4.86
C MET A 75 15.42 4.79 5.86
N LEU A 76 15.74 4.62 7.13
CA LEU A 76 15.36 5.57 8.16
C LEU A 76 16.30 6.78 8.12
N ALA A 77 15.83 7.86 7.52
CA ALA A 77 16.61 9.09 7.40
C ALA A 77 16.53 9.93 8.68
N ASP A 78 15.36 9.98 9.31
CA ASP A 78 15.11 10.73 10.53
C ASP A 78 14.00 10.05 11.36
N VAL A 79 14.05 10.20 12.67
CA VAL A 79 13.07 9.62 13.58
C VAL A 79 11.92 10.59 13.85
N SER A 80 12.20 11.88 13.91
CA SER A 80 11.20 12.91 14.17
C SER A 80 11.72 14.28 13.75
N ASP A 81 10.94 15.02 12.97
CA ASP A 81 11.25 16.39 12.61
C ASP A 81 10.00 17.27 12.67
N SER A 82 10.04 18.27 13.54
CA SER A 82 8.91 19.19 13.71
C SER A 82 8.74 20.16 12.53
N SER A 83 9.77 20.34 11.69
CA SER A 83 9.80 21.33 10.63
C SER A 83 9.68 20.74 9.22
N ALA A 84 10.25 19.58 8.98
CA ALA A 84 10.29 18.97 7.65
C ALA A 84 9.38 17.75 7.50
N GLY A 85 9.04 17.09 8.59
CA GLY A 85 8.24 15.86 8.57
C GLY A 85 8.97 14.69 7.88
N ASN A 86 8.76 13.50 8.35
CA ASN A 86 9.35 12.28 7.81
C ASN A 86 8.32 11.15 7.70
N LEU A 87 8.72 10.02 7.15
CA LEU A 87 7.85 8.88 6.92
C LEU A 87 7.21 8.35 8.22
N LEU A 88 7.99 8.29 9.31
CA LEU A 88 7.47 7.82 10.59
C LEU A 88 6.46 8.79 11.20
N ASP A 89 6.70 10.09 11.08
CA ASP A 89 5.77 11.13 11.53
C ASP A 89 4.47 11.10 10.73
N PHE A 90 4.54 10.85 9.41
CA PHE A 90 3.35 10.71 8.57
C PHE A 90 2.46 9.55 9.04
N ILE A 91 3.06 8.39 9.25
CA ILE A 91 2.33 7.19 9.69
C ILE A 91 1.76 7.34 11.10
N ARG A 92 2.51 7.98 11.99
CA ARG A 92 2.09 8.22 13.38
C ARG A 92 1.15 9.42 13.55
N LYS A 93 0.93 10.20 12.50
CA LYS A 93 0.15 11.44 12.55
C LYS A 93 0.70 12.41 13.62
N THR A 94 2.00 12.66 13.59
CA THR A 94 2.71 13.51 14.55
C THR A 94 3.43 14.65 13.88
N ASN A 95 3.87 15.63 14.65
CA ASN A 95 4.66 16.79 14.20
C ASN A 95 4.02 17.54 13.03
N ALA A 96 4.71 17.64 11.89
CA ALA A 96 4.22 18.32 10.69
C ALA A 96 2.89 17.72 10.15
N TYR A 97 2.61 16.47 10.47
CA TYR A 97 1.44 15.72 10.00
C TYR A 97 0.34 15.54 11.07
N SER A 98 0.41 16.28 12.18
CA SER A 98 -0.57 16.20 13.27
C SER A 98 -2.00 16.55 12.87
N ALA A 99 -2.16 17.36 11.82
CA ALA A 99 -3.45 17.77 11.25
C ALA A 99 -4.00 16.84 10.16
N ASN A 100 -3.26 15.80 9.77
CA ASN A 100 -3.71 14.84 8.76
C ASN A 100 -5.04 14.20 9.16
N GLU A 101 -5.86 13.88 8.18
CA GLU A 101 -7.13 13.19 8.38
C GLU A 101 -7.05 11.76 7.85
N SER A 102 -7.90 10.89 8.39
CA SER A 102 -8.04 9.53 7.89
C SER A 102 -8.78 9.51 6.56
N THR A 103 -8.39 8.61 5.66
CA THR A 103 -9.21 8.31 4.47
C THR A 103 -10.51 7.60 4.83
N LEU A 104 -10.51 6.86 5.95
CA LEU A 104 -11.73 6.23 6.48
C LEU A 104 -12.65 7.26 7.15
N SER A 105 -13.90 7.27 6.73
CA SER A 105 -14.92 8.18 7.27
C SER A 105 -15.35 7.87 8.72
N SER A 106 -15.01 6.70 9.25
CA SER A 106 -15.37 6.27 10.61
C SER A 106 -14.60 6.98 11.75
N GLY A 107 -13.50 7.65 11.44
CA GLY A 107 -12.78 8.53 12.37
C GLY A 107 -11.98 7.87 13.50
N ASP A 108 -12.25 6.61 13.84
CA ASP A 108 -11.61 5.94 14.98
C ASP A 108 -10.23 5.34 14.63
N VAL A 109 -9.95 5.15 13.35
CA VAL A 109 -8.71 4.56 12.86
C VAL A 109 -8.07 5.49 11.85
N TYR A 110 -6.78 5.74 11.99
CA TYR A 110 -6.03 6.48 11.00
C TYR A 110 -5.66 5.56 9.84
N ALA A 111 -6.23 5.84 8.68
CA ALA A 111 -5.93 5.18 7.43
C ALA A 111 -5.44 6.19 6.40
N ILE A 112 -4.59 5.74 5.50
CA ILE A 112 -3.95 6.56 4.47
C ILE A 112 -4.15 5.93 3.10
N LYS A 113 -3.97 6.72 2.06
CA LYS A 113 -3.89 6.25 0.69
C LYS A 113 -2.43 5.97 0.34
N ILE A 114 -2.18 4.83 -0.30
CA ILE A 114 -0.86 4.44 -0.81
C ILE A 114 -0.96 4.32 -2.33
N THR A 115 -0.14 5.08 -3.04
CA THR A 115 -0.07 5.03 -4.51
C THR A 115 1.32 4.58 -4.92
N LEU A 116 1.40 3.45 -5.64
CA LEU A 116 2.61 3.02 -6.33
C LEU A 116 2.50 3.45 -7.79
N THR A 117 3.38 4.32 -8.24
CA THR A 117 3.53 4.68 -9.66
C THR A 117 4.67 3.86 -10.25
N ILE A 118 4.39 3.14 -11.31
CA ILE A 118 5.37 2.31 -12.03
C ILE A 118 5.73 3.05 -13.31
N ALA A 119 6.99 3.47 -13.43
CA ALA A 119 7.49 4.15 -14.61
C ALA A 119 7.46 3.19 -15.82
N GLY A 120 6.55 3.43 -16.74
CA GLY A 120 6.40 2.62 -17.95
C GLY A 120 7.07 3.26 -19.17
N SER A 121 7.02 4.60 -19.26
CA SER A 121 7.50 5.35 -20.42
C SER A 121 9.00 5.19 -20.69
N SER A 122 9.80 4.96 -19.63
CA SER A 122 11.25 4.69 -19.76
C SER A 122 11.57 3.26 -20.19
N LEU A 123 10.60 2.35 -20.18
CA LEU A 123 10.75 0.91 -20.39
C LEU A 123 10.05 0.38 -21.64
N GLY A 124 9.76 1.28 -22.57
CA GLY A 124 9.12 0.93 -23.86
C GLY A 124 7.61 0.80 -23.81
N ASP A 125 6.98 1.30 -22.75
CA ASP A 125 5.53 1.49 -22.68
C ASP A 125 5.16 2.95 -23.00
N SER A 126 3.90 3.18 -23.37
CA SER A 126 3.41 4.50 -23.75
C SER A 126 3.01 5.38 -22.57
N ALA A 127 2.87 4.79 -21.36
CA ALA A 127 2.41 5.50 -20.17
C ALA A 127 2.95 4.85 -18.90
N ASP A 128 2.99 5.64 -17.83
CA ASP A 128 3.19 5.15 -16.48
C ASP A 128 1.88 4.48 -15.98
N HIS A 129 2.03 3.51 -15.10
CA HIS A 129 0.91 2.81 -14.49
C HIS A 129 0.88 3.03 -12.99
N THR A 130 -0.32 3.06 -12.43
CA THR A 130 -0.48 3.25 -10.99
C THR A 130 -1.26 2.12 -10.35
N ILE A 131 -0.87 1.79 -9.12
CA ILE A 131 -1.65 0.95 -8.21
C ILE A 131 -2.02 1.85 -7.02
N VAL A 132 -3.32 2.12 -6.90
CA VAL A 132 -3.86 2.95 -5.82
C VAL A 132 -4.55 2.04 -4.81
N LEU A 133 -4.12 2.15 -3.57
CA LEU A 133 -4.67 1.45 -2.41
C LEU A 133 -5.22 2.50 -1.46
N ASP A 134 -6.52 2.50 -1.28
CA ASP A 134 -7.19 3.41 -0.36
C ASP A 134 -7.48 2.72 0.98
N ASP A 135 -7.80 3.51 2.01
CA ASP A 135 -8.15 3.02 3.34
C ASP A 135 -7.10 2.05 3.93
N CYS A 136 -5.82 2.38 3.76
CA CYS A 136 -4.72 1.57 4.26
C CYS A 136 -4.45 1.88 5.74
N VAL A 137 -4.68 0.88 6.59
CA VAL A 137 -4.20 0.91 7.98
C VAL A 137 -2.80 0.34 8.02
N THR A 138 -1.87 1.11 8.58
CA THR A 138 -0.43 0.81 8.54
C THR A 138 0.13 0.48 9.90
N THR A 139 1.17 -0.35 9.92
CA THR A 139 2.07 -0.59 11.03
C THR A 139 3.50 -0.34 10.60
N ALA A 140 4.33 0.20 11.48
CA ALA A 140 5.72 0.51 11.19
C ALA A 140 6.65 -0.13 12.22
N ASP A 141 7.67 -0.83 11.73
CA ASP A 141 8.72 -1.43 12.52
C ASP A 141 10.07 -0.79 12.14
N VAL A 142 10.83 -0.38 13.14
CA VAL A 142 12.15 0.22 12.95
C VAL A 142 13.22 -0.79 13.36
N SER A 143 14.21 -0.97 12.49
CA SER A 143 15.32 -1.88 12.72
C SER A 143 16.65 -1.15 12.65
N GLU A 144 17.54 -1.46 13.60
CA GLU A 144 18.93 -1.03 13.56
C GLU A 144 19.70 -1.81 12.49
N GLY A 145 20.54 -1.12 11.73
CA GLY A 145 21.36 -1.69 10.66
C GLY A 145 22.26 -0.65 10.02
N GLU A 146 22.94 -1.00 8.96
CA GLU A 146 23.74 -0.08 8.12
C GLU A 146 23.23 -0.09 6.66
N PRO A 147 22.30 0.80 6.31
CA PRO A 147 21.64 1.84 7.13
C PRO A 147 20.49 1.29 8.00
N ASN A 148 20.06 2.06 8.99
CA ASN A 148 18.82 1.78 9.72
C ASN A 148 17.64 1.78 8.76
N SER A 149 16.67 0.91 9.01
CA SER A 149 15.51 0.75 8.14
C SER A 149 14.20 0.89 8.89
N ILE A 150 13.18 1.31 8.14
CA ILE A 150 11.79 1.28 8.56
C ILE A 150 11.03 0.35 7.59
N SER A 151 10.36 -0.66 8.14
CA SER A 151 9.46 -1.54 7.40
C SER A 151 8.02 -1.17 7.71
N ILE A 152 7.24 -1.00 6.67
CA ILE A 152 5.83 -0.63 6.76
C ILE A 152 5.01 -1.79 6.21
N SER A 153 4.12 -2.31 7.04
CA SER A 153 3.10 -3.27 6.63
C SER A 153 1.75 -2.60 6.65
N PHE A 154 0.89 -2.94 5.72
CA PHE A 154 -0.44 -2.33 5.61
C PHE A 154 -1.51 -3.33 5.19
N THR A 155 -2.75 -2.99 5.56
CA THR A 155 -3.96 -3.65 5.07
C THR A 155 -4.86 -2.59 4.45
N SER A 156 -5.20 -2.76 3.17
CA SER A 156 -6.15 -1.90 2.45
C SER A 156 -7.57 -2.46 2.62
N TYR A 157 -8.47 -1.63 3.12
CA TYR A 157 -9.88 -1.99 3.29
C TYR A 157 -10.74 -1.60 2.10
N ALA A 158 -10.18 -0.88 1.14
CA ALA A 158 -10.78 -0.63 -0.17
C ALA A 158 -10.25 -1.62 -1.22
N ASP A 159 -10.96 -1.76 -2.34
CA ASP A 159 -10.47 -2.53 -3.47
C ASP A 159 -9.36 -1.74 -4.19
N PRO A 160 -8.28 -2.41 -4.64
CA PRO A 160 -7.19 -1.73 -5.35
C PRO A 160 -7.66 -1.21 -6.71
N VAL A 161 -7.22 -0.02 -7.07
CA VAL A 161 -7.45 0.56 -8.40
C VAL A 161 -6.13 0.52 -9.18
N MET A 162 -6.16 -0.10 -10.36
CA MET A 162 -5.01 -0.21 -11.24
C MET A 162 -5.30 0.52 -12.56
N THR A 163 -4.40 1.42 -12.95
CA THR A 163 -4.53 2.22 -14.18
C THR A 163 -3.22 2.27 -14.95
#